data_681508b27060fcdab8ebbd1ffb3d3ac1
#
_entry.id   681508b27060fcdab8ebbd1ffb3d3ac1
#
_cell.length_a   1.000
_cell.length_b   1.000
_cell.length_c   1.000
_cell.angle_alpha   90.00
_cell.angle_beta   90.00
_cell.angle_gamma   90.00
#
_symmetry.space_group_name_H-M   'P 1'
#
loop_
_entity.id
_entity.type
_entity.pdbx_description
1 polymer ?
#
loop_
_entity_poly.entity_id
_entity_poly.type
_entity_poly.pdbx_seq_one_letter_code
_entity_poly.pdbx_strand_id
1 'polypeptide(L)'
;MRKMYLSAPLPFVGQKRMFAREFIKVLGQFPDSTVFVDLFGGSGLLSHITKCVRPDATVVYNDFDNYRCRLVNIPATNVLLSDLRRIAEGEPRNKRITGEVRDKMFARIEREEKEHGYVDYITVSASLLFAMKYVTSLEG
;
A
#
# COMPACT_ATOMS: atom_id res chain seq x y z
N MET A 1 17.94 10.90 -14.72
CA MET A 1 16.47 11.15 -14.77
C MET A 1 15.77 10.16 -13.86
N ARG A 2 14.96 10.61 -12.91
CA ARG A 2 14.21 9.70 -12.03
C ARG A 2 13.12 8.99 -12.85
N LYS A 3 12.95 7.69 -12.63
CA LYS A 3 11.87 6.92 -13.26
C LYS A 3 10.54 7.36 -12.67
N MET A 4 9.61 7.78 -13.53
CA MET A 4 8.26 8.14 -13.12
C MET A 4 7.39 6.88 -13.05
N TYR A 5 6.78 6.64 -11.89
CA TYR A 5 5.79 5.60 -11.69
C TYR A 5 4.40 6.23 -11.65
N LEU A 6 3.42 5.58 -12.27
CA LEU A 6 2.02 6.03 -12.32
C LEU A 6 1.10 5.20 -11.42
N SER A 7 1.68 4.35 -10.58
CA SER A 7 0.98 3.55 -9.58
C SER A 7 1.82 3.43 -8.31
N ALA A 8 1.17 3.30 -7.18
CA ALA A 8 1.83 3.03 -5.91
C ALA A 8 2.36 1.59 -5.86
N PRO A 9 3.47 1.34 -5.14
CA PRO A 9 4.07 0.00 -5.04
C PRO A 9 3.25 -0.97 -4.17
N LEU A 10 2.46 -0.46 -3.23
CA LEU A 10 1.61 -1.26 -2.35
C LEU A 10 0.13 -1.00 -2.63
N PRO A 11 -0.77 -1.95 -2.33
CA PRO A 11 -2.20 -1.72 -2.34
C PRO A 11 -2.57 -0.53 -1.45
N PHE A 12 -3.47 0.33 -1.92
CA PHE A 12 -3.92 1.50 -1.17
C PHE A 12 -5.37 1.82 -1.53
N VAL A 13 -6.17 2.07 -0.50
CA VAL A 13 -7.57 2.49 -0.66
C VAL A 13 -7.59 3.91 -1.24
N GLY A 14 -8.34 4.14 -2.31
CA GLY A 14 -8.41 5.47 -2.93
C GLY A 14 -7.18 5.84 -3.75
N GLN A 15 -6.52 4.88 -4.42
CA GLN A 15 -5.39 5.16 -5.30
C GLN A 15 -5.73 6.22 -6.36
N LYS A 16 -4.89 7.24 -6.44
CA LYS A 16 -5.05 8.38 -7.37
C LYS A 16 -4.50 8.10 -8.78
N ARG A 17 -4.19 6.84 -9.13
CA ARG A 17 -3.59 6.46 -10.41
C ARG A 17 -4.42 6.88 -11.64
N MET A 18 -5.75 6.90 -11.49
CA MET A 18 -6.66 7.30 -12.56
C MET A 18 -6.52 8.79 -12.91
N PHE A 19 -6.09 9.60 -11.97
CA PHE A 19 -5.89 11.04 -12.14
C PHE A 19 -4.47 11.42 -12.54
N ALA A 20 -3.52 10.47 -12.52
CA ALA A 20 -2.09 10.75 -12.68
C ALA A 20 -1.78 11.53 -13.97
N ARG A 21 -2.39 11.16 -15.09
CA ARG A 21 -2.16 11.81 -16.39
C ARG A 21 -2.72 13.24 -16.44
N GLU A 22 -3.92 13.43 -15.91
CA GLU A 22 -4.54 14.76 -15.85
C GLU A 22 -3.78 15.65 -14.86
N PHE A 23 -3.33 15.10 -13.74
CA PHE A 23 -2.52 15.82 -12.78
C PHE A 23 -1.22 16.34 -13.38
N ILE A 24 -0.53 15.56 -14.23
CA ILE A 24 0.67 16.01 -14.96
C ILE A 24 0.36 17.24 -15.82
N LYS A 25 -0.79 17.25 -16.51
CA LYS A 25 -1.21 18.41 -17.31
C LYS A 25 -1.46 19.65 -16.44
N VAL A 26 -2.10 19.45 -15.28
CA VAL A 26 -2.38 20.54 -14.33
C VAL A 26 -1.06 21.11 -13.78
N LEU A 27 -0.07 20.29 -13.47
CA LEU A 27 1.25 20.77 -13.01
C LEU A 27 1.92 21.72 -14.04
N GLY A 28 1.68 21.50 -15.33
CA GLY A 28 2.18 22.39 -16.38
C GLY A 28 1.56 23.79 -16.40
N GLN A 29 0.42 23.99 -15.72
CA GLN A 29 -0.25 25.30 -15.60
C GLN A 29 0.38 26.17 -14.51
N PHE A 30 1.31 25.63 -13.71
CA PHE A 30 1.97 26.32 -12.62
C PHE A 30 3.50 26.34 -12.79
N PRO A 31 4.02 26.95 -13.89
CA PRO A 31 5.44 26.90 -14.21
C PRO A 31 6.33 27.59 -13.18
N ASP A 32 5.81 28.64 -12.51
CA ASP A 32 6.57 29.45 -11.56
C ASP A 32 6.48 28.94 -10.11
N SER A 33 5.65 27.93 -9.85
CA SER A 33 5.51 27.38 -8.50
C SER A 33 6.75 26.59 -8.11
N THR A 34 7.33 26.94 -6.97
CA THR A 34 8.53 26.29 -6.42
C THR A 34 8.23 25.36 -5.25
N VAL A 35 7.02 25.47 -4.67
CA VAL A 35 6.57 24.66 -3.53
C VAL A 35 5.20 24.05 -3.86
N PHE A 36 5.09 22.74 -3.65
CA PHE A 36 3.84 21.99 -3.78
C PHE A 36 3.54 21.26 -2.47
N VAL A 37 2.30 21.36 -2.01
CA VAL A 37 1.87 20.72 -0.76
C VAL A 37 0.81 19.67 -1.07
N ASP A 38 1.09 18.41 -0.76
CA ASP A 38 0.18 17.28 -0.88
C ASP A 38 -0.48 17.03 0.47
N LEU A 39 -1.63 17.67 0.71
CA LEU A 39 -2.36 17.59 1.99
C LEU A 39 -2.95 16.20 2.24
N PHE A 40 -3.30 15.49 1.17
CA PHE A 40 -3.91 14.16 1.22
C PHE A 40 -2.99 13.14 0.54
N GLY A 41 -1.75 13.09 0.99
CA GLY A 41 -0.65 12.38 0.36
C GLY A 41 -0.92 10.88 0.09
N GLY A 42 -1.59 10.20 1.03
CA GLY A 42 -1.94 8.80 0.89
C GLY A 42 -0.72 7.95 0.51
N SER A 43 -0.75 7.31 -0.65
CA SER A 43 0.41 6.53 -1.15
C SER A 43 1.59 7.37 -1.67
N GLY A 44 1.54 8.68 -1.58
CA GLY A 44 2.58 9.58 -2.10
C GLY A 44 2.69 9.66 -3.63
N LEU A 45 1.73 9.09 -4.37
CA LEU A 45 1.81 9.00 -5.82
C LEU A 45 1.87 10.38 -6.50
N LEU A 46 1.02 11.32 -6.09
CA LEU A 46 1.00 12.67 -6.67
C LEU A 46 2.27 13.45 -6.29
N SER A 47 2.72 13.33 -5.06
CA SER A 47 4.00 13.89 -4.60
C SER A 47 5.18 13.35 -5.41
N HIS A 48 5.21 12.04 -5.69
CA HIS A 48 6.22 11.41 -6.54
C HIS A 48 6.18 11.96 -7.97
N ILE A 49 5.00 12.06 -8.58
CA ILE A 49 4.81 12.61 -9.94
C ILE A 49 5.27 14.07 -9.97
N THR A 50 4.84 14.88 -8.99
CA THR A 50 5.27 16.28 -8.88
C THR A 50 6.79 16.39 -8.88
N LYS A 51 7.47 15.59 -8.06
CA LYS A 51 8.93 15.60 -7.97
C LYS A 51 9.63 15.07 -9.23
N CYS A 52 8.98 14.24 -10.03
CA CYS A 52 9.50 13.79 -11.32
C CYS A 52 9.35 14.88 -12.42
N VAL A 53 8.20 15.58 -12.44
CA VAL A 53 7.91 16.65 -13.41
C VAL A 53 8.65 17.94 -13.05
N ARG A 54 8.76 18.24 -11.77
CA ARG A 54 9.38 19.46 -11.21
C ARG A 54 10.52 19.08 -10.24
N PRO A 55 11.66 18.63 -10.75
CA PRO A 55 12.75 18.10 -9.92
C PRO A 55 13.32 19.12 -8.95
N ASP A 56 13.28 20.42 -9.30
CA ASP A 56 13.82 21.50 -8.45
C ASP A 56 12.81 22.01 -7.42
N ALA A 57 11.50 21.69 -7.57
CA ALA A 57 10.49 22.12 -6.64
C ALA A 57 10.59 21.40 -5.29
N THR A 58 10.22 22.11 -4.23
CA THR A 58 9.99 21.50 -2.91
C THR A 58 8.61 20.86 -2.89
N VAL A 59 8.52 19.59 -2.48
CA VAL A 59 7.26 18.87 -2.32
C VAL A 59 7.09 18.52 -0.85
N VAL A 60 6.07 19.09 -0.23
CA VAL A 60 5.66 18.76 1.15
C VAL A 60 4.59 17.69 1.08
N TYR A 61 4.89 16.53 1.64
CA TYR A 61 4.01 15.37 1.65
C TYR A 61 3.45 15.13 3.06
N ASN A 62 2.14 15.11 3.21
CA ASN A 62 1.48 14.75 4.46
C ASN A 62 1.19 13.25 4.49
N ASP A 63 1.96 12.50 5.28
CA ASP A 63 1.82 11.05 5.48
C ASP A 63 0.84 10.73 6.62
N PHE A 64 -0.40 11.21 6.50
CA PHE A 64 -1.43 10.97 7.49
C PHE A 64 -1.74 9.48 7.69
N ASP A 65 -1.71 8.70 6.60
CA ASP A 65 -1.99 7.25 6.60
C ASP A 65 -0.77 6.39 7.01
N ASN A 66 0.34 7.03 7.39
CA ASN A 66 1.58 6.37 7.76
C ASN A 66 2.08 5.37 6.69
N TYR A 67 1.97 5.76 5.41
CA TYR A 67 2.35 4.91 4.28
C TYR A 67 3.84 4.57 4.28
N ARG A 68 4.68 5.47 4.83
CA ARG A 68 6.11 5.21 5.03
C ARG A 68 6.35 3.99 5.91
N CYS A 69 5.56 3.81 6.97
CA CYS A 69 5.66 2.62 7.83
C CYS A 69 5.41 1.35 7.02
N ARG A 70 4.41 1.35 6.13
CA ARG A 70 4.13 0.22 5.24
C ARG A 70 5.30 -0.08 4.31
N LEU A 71 5.93 0.94 3.74
CA LEU A 71 7.08 0.78 2.84
C LEU A 71 8.29 0.16 3.53
N VAL A 72 8.62 0.59 4.75
CA VAL A 72 9.77 0.03 5.49
C VAL A 72 9.52 -1.40 5.97
N ASN A 73 8.25 -1.80 6.13
CA ASN A 73 7.84 -3.14 6.54
C ASN A 73 7.57 -4.12 5.36
N ILE A 74 7.85 -3.73 4.12
CA ILE A 74 7.70 -4.62 2.96
C ILE A 74 8.41 -5.97 3.15
N PRO A 75 9.67 -6.04 3.63
CA PRO A 75 10.35 -7.33 3.82
C PRO A 75 9.61 -8.25 4.80
N ALA A 76 9.22 -7.75 5.97
CA ALA A 76 8.47 -8.50 6.97
C ALA A 76 7.09 -8.94 6.44
N THR A 77 6.38 -8.04 5.77
CA THR A 77 5.09 -8.36 5.13
C THR A 77 5.24 -9.47 4.09
N ASN A 78 6.31 -9.47 3.30
CA ASN A 78 6.55 -10.53 2.31
C ASN A 78 6.83 -11.90 2.96
N VAL A 79 7.54 -11.93 4.08
CA VAL A 79 7.75 -13.15 4.87
C VAL A 79 6.41 -13.67 5.39
N LEU A 80 5.60 -12.82 6.01
CA LEU A 80 4.27 -13.18 6.48
C LEU A 80 3.41 -13.75 5.33
N LEU A 81 3.34 -13.07 4.19
CA LEU A 81 2.58 -13.55 3.02
C LEU A 81 3.08 -14.90 2.51
N SER A 82 4.38 -15.15 2.55
CA SER A 82 4.96 -16.46 2.18
C SER A 82 4.49 -17.55 3.13
N ASP A 83 4.50 -17.28 4.44
CA ASP A 83 4.02 -18.23 5.44
C ASP A 83 2.53 -18.52 5.30
N LEU A 84 1.70 -17.47 5.09
CA LEU A 84 0.27 -17.64 4.89
C LEU A 84 -0.05 -18.46 3.62
N ARG A 85 0.69 -18.25 2.53
CA ARG A 85 0.55 -19.06 1.31
C ARG A 85 0.90 -20.52 1.54
N ARG A 86 1.94 -20.78 2.32
CA ARG A 86 2.36 -22.15 2.69
C ARG A 86 1.31 -22.84 3.57
N ILE A 87 0.71 -22.11 4.54
CA ILE A 87 -0.38 -22.65 5.38
C ILE A 87 -1.61 -22.99 4.54
N ALA A 88 -1.91 -22.16 3.53
CA ALA A 88 -3.04 -22.35 2.62
C ALA A 88 -2.72 -23.27 1.43
N GLU A 89 -1.55 -23.90 1.41
CA GLU A 89 -1.15 -24.83 0.31
C GLU A 89 -2.11 -26.01 0.26
N GLY A 90 -2.67 -26.28 -0.91
CA GLY A 90 -3.67 -27.35 -1.11
C GLY A 90 -5.12 -26.89 -1.00
N GLU A 91 -5.39 -25.69 -0.46
CA GLU A 91 -6.74 -25.16 -0.41
C GLU A 91 -7.23 -24.67 -1.79
N PRO A 92 -8.49 -24.95 -2.15
CA PRO A 92 -9.05 -24.48 -3.40
C PRO A 92 -9.13 -22.96 -3.46
N ARG A 93 -8.55 -22.34 -4.48
CA ARG A 93 -8.51 -20.87 -4.65
C ARG A 93 -9.86 -20.20 -4.82
N ASN A 94 -10.88 -20.96 -5.19
CA ASN A 94 -12.24 -20.47 -5.44
C ASN A 94 -13.18 -20.70 -4.25
N LYS A 95 -12.68 -21.17 -3.13
CA LYS A 95 -13.47 -21.41 -1.92
C LYS A 95 -12.95 -20.56 -0.76
N ARG A 96 -13.84 -20.27 0.17
CA ARG A 96 -13.48 -19.61 1.43
C ARG A 96 -12.66 -20.57 2.29
N ILE A 97 -11.53 -20.09 2.78
CA ILE A 97 -10.73 -20.82 3.76
C ILE A 97 -11.48 -20.84 5.09
N THR A 98 -11.64 -22.02 5.68
CA THR A 98 -12.38 -22.25 6.93
C THR A 98 -11.66 -23.30 7.79
N GLY A 99 -12.14 -23.48 9.03
CA GLY A 99 -11.64 -24.53 9.91
C GLY A 99 -10.16 -24.33 10.30
N GLU A 100 -9.45 -25.43 10.44
CA GLU A 100 -8.07 -25.46 10.97
C GLU A 100 -7.09 -24.61 10.17
N VAL A 101 -7.19 -24.56 8.86
CA VAL A 101 -6.31 -23.75 8.00
C VAL A 101 -6.51 -22.26 8.28
N ARG A 102 -7.76 -21.80 8.37
CA ARG A 102 -8.07 -20.42 8.75
C ARG A 102 -7.48 -20.08 10.14
N ASP A 103 -7.67 -20.98 11.11
CA ASP A 103 -7.23 -20.73 12.48
C ASP A 103 -5.69 -20.68 12.58
N LYS A 104 -4.98 -21.51 11.81
CA LYS A 104 -3.52 -21.43 11.67
C LYS A 104 -3.04 -20.12 11.01
N MET A 105 -3.79 -19.62 10.01
CA MET A 105 -3.46 -18.35 9.36
C MET A 105 -3.64 -17.19 10.34
N PHE A 106 -4.74 -17.15 11.11
CA PHE A 106 -4.99 -16.13 12.12
C PHE A 106 -3.93 -16.16 13.22
N ALA A 107 -3.63 -17.33 13.76
CA ALA A 107 -2.55 -17.50 14.76
C ALA A 107 -1.19 -17.01 14.25
N ARG A 108 -0.89 -17.19 12.94
CA ARG A 108 0.35 -16.67 12.34
C ARG A 108 0.36 -15.16 12.27
N ILE A 109 -0.78 -14.52 11.89
CA ILE A 109 -0.92 -13.07 11.83
C ILE A 109 -0.82 -12.46 13.24
N GLU A 110 -1.54 -13.02 14.22
CA GLU A 110 -1.48 -12.58 15.62
C GLU A 110 -0.06 -12.66 16.20
N ARG A 111 0.66 -13.73 15.87
CA ARG A 111 2.06 -13.88 16.29
C ARG A 111 2.93 -12.78 15.68
N GLU A 112 2.77 -12.46 14.38
CA GLU A 112 3.50 -11.39 13.75
C GLU A 112 3.25 -10.05 14.43
N GLU A 113 1.99 -9.73 14.69
CA GLU A 113 1.62 -8.50 15.38
C GLU A 113 2.19 -8.42 16.81
N LYS A 114 2.18 -9.53 17.54
CA LYS A 114 2.72 -9.61 18.90
C LYS A 114 4.24 -9.50 18.96
N GLU A 115 4.94 -10.14 18.01
CA GLU A 115 6.41 -10.20 18.01
C GLU A 115 7.04 -8.95 17.39
N HIS A 116 6.44 -8.41 16.32
CA HIS A 116 6.97 -7.27 15.55
C HIS A 116 6.21 -5.96 15.79
N GLY A 117 5.06 -6.01 16.48
CA GLY A 117 4.24 -4.83 16.77
C GLY A 117 3.57 -4.20 15.55
N TYR A 118 3.60 -4.87 14.39
CA TYR A 118 3.07 -4.33 13.16
C TYR A 118 2.65 -5.42 12.16
N VAL A 119 1.49 -5.23 11.54
CA VAL A 119 1.03 -6.00 10.37
C VAL A 119 0.44 -5.05 9.32
N ASP A 120 0.86 -5.17 8.07
CA ASP A 120 0.21 -4.46 6.95
C ASP A 120 -1.06 -5.22 6.53
N TYR A 121 -2.13 -5.03 7.28
CA TYR A 121 -3.43 -5.68 7.03
C TYR A 121 -3.99 -5.38 5.63
N ILE A 122 -3.75 -4.18 5.09
CA ILE A 122 -4.20 -3.81 3.74
C ILE A 122 -3.52 -4.69 2.69
N THR A 123 -2.20 -4.89 2.79
CA THR A 123 -1.45 -5.75 1.85
C THR A 123 -1.81 -7.22 2.06
N VAL A 124 -1.94 -7.68 3.30
CA VAL A 124 -2.33 -9.05 3.62
C VAL A 124 -3.73 -9.35 3.08
N SER A 125 -4.72 -8.51 3.38
CA SER A 125 -6.09 -8.71 2.90
C SER A 125 -6.20 -8.60 1.37
N ALA A 126 -5.52 -7.65 0.74
CA ALA A 126 -5.47 -7.53 -0.72
C ALA A 126 -4.90 -8.78 -1.40
N SER A 127 -4.02 -9.52 -0.70
CA SER A 127 -3.38 -10.74 -1.22
C SER A 127 -4.21 -12.00 -0.98
N LEU A 128 -5.07 -12.01 0.03
CA LEU A 128 -5.85 -13.16 0.46
C LEU A 128 -7.33 -13.07 0.08
N LEU A 129 -7.88 -11.86 0.00
CA LEU A 129 -9.29 -11.63 -0.29
C LEU A 129 -9.49 -11.28 -1.76
N PHE A 130 -10.49 -11.91 -2.38
CA PHE A 130 -10.97 -11.49 -3.69
C PHE A 130 -11.83 -10.22 -3.54
N ALA A 131 -11.80 -9.35 -4.57
CA ALA A 131 -12.70 -8.20 -4.71
C ALA A 131 -12.38 -6.96 -3.87
N MET A 132 -11.11 -6.54 -3.83
CA MET A 132 -10.70 -5.23 -3.30
C MET A 132 -11.29 -4.86 -1.92
N LYS A 133 -11.61 -5.86 -1.10
CA LYS A 133 -11.95 -5.66 0.30
C LYS A 133 -10.66 -5.56 1.10
N TYR A 134 -10.46 -4.42 1.72
CA TYR A 134 -9.32 -4.21 2.60
C TYR A 134 -9.80 -4.24 4.05
N VAL A 135 -9.02 -4.88 4.91
CA VAL A 135 -9.23 -4.85 6.35
C VAL A 135 -8.06 -4.16 7.04
N THR A 136 -8.31 -3.59 8.19
CA THR A 136 -7.31 -2.84 8.98
C THR A 136 -6.96 -3.52 10.30
N SER A 137 -7.64 -4.62 10.60
CA SER A 137 -7.41 -5.46 11.78
C SER A 137 -7.85 -6.89 11.51
N LEU A 138 -7.58 -7.80 12.45
CA LEU A 138 -8.05 -9.20 12.41
C LEU A 138 -9.57 -9.34 12.52
N GLU A 139 -10.24 -8.38 13.14
CA GLU A 139 -11.69 -8.37 13.38
C GLU A 139 -12.49 -7.79 12.20
N GLY A 140 -11.82 -7.20 11.22
CA GLY A 140 -12.40 -6.50 10.07
C GLY A 140 -12.88 -7.37 8.92
#